data_469f946df8bb2ce53ffcfed369eb97ed
#
_entry.id   469f946df8bb2ce53ffcfed369eb97ed
#
_cell.length_a   1.000
_cell.length_b   1.000
_cell.length_c   1.000
_cell.angle_alpha   90.00
_cell.angle_beta   90.00
_cell.angle_gamma   90.00
#
_symmetry.space_group_name_H-M   'P 1'
#
loop_
_entity.id
_entity.type
_entity.pdbx_description
1 polymer ?
#
loop_
_entity_poly.entity_id
_entity_poly.type
_entity_poly.pdbx_seq_one_letter_code
_entity_poly.pdbx_strand_id
1 'polypeptide(L)'
;MLKAEVHEDEAPTVFSYSLYYVYYDQYTYIRGVLFQNIVVAIGAIIISMQVLTGLRIACIIALCVFLVFFELMGSMWMMNVIVGGYPIEMNAVLVVNLVTSLGFGVEFCNHIGMNFMRQTGSR
;
A
#
# COMPACT_ATOMS: atom_id res chain seq x y z
N MET A 1 -9.10 63.94 1.52
CA MET A 1 -9.84 62.94 2.30
C MET A 1 -10.29 61.87 1.32
N LEU A 2 -9.41 60.88 1.01
CA LEU A 2 -9.68 59.78 0.11
C LEU A 2 -10.28 58.64 0.95
N LYS A 3 -11.59 58.39 0.77
CA LYS A 3 -12.23 57.17 1.27
C LYS A 3 -11.75 56.04 0.40
N ALA A 4 -10.90 55.18 0.96
CA ALA A 4 -10.64 53.89 0.36
C ALA A 4 -11.94 53.07 0.53
N GLU A 5 -12.62 52.79 -0.59
CA GLU A 5 -13.65 51.77 -0.66
C GLU A 5 -12.96 50.43 -0.51
N VAL A 6 -13.06 49.86 0.69
CA VAL A 6 -12.70 48.49 0.96
C VAL A 6 -13.81 47.64 0.36
N HIS A 7 -13.51 46.97 -0.77
CA HIS A 7 -14.36 45.89 -1.27
C HIS A 7 -14.47 44.82 -0.19
N GLU A 8 -15.66 44.69 0.43
CA GLU A 8 -15.98 43.75 1.49
C GLU A 8 -16.01 42.28 1.02
N ASP A 9 -15.77 41.98 -0.23
CA ASP A 9 -15.97 40.64 -0.80
C ASP A 9 -14.70 39.80 -0.94
N GLU A 10 -13.53 40.30 -0.59
CA GLU A 10 -12.29 39.53 -0.53
C GLU A 10 -11.70 39.59 0.88
N ALA A 11 -12.28 38.80 1.80
CA ALA A 11 -11.58 38.49 3.04
C ALA A 11 -10.23 37.84 2.66
N PRO A 12 -9.08 38.43 3.06
CA PRO A 12 -7.79 37.84 2.72
C PRO A 12 -7.75 36.46 3.36
N THR A 13 -7.69 35.44 2.52
CA THR A 13 -7.53 34.04 2.96
C THR A 13 -6.13 33.93 3.56
N VAL A 14 -6.01 34.25 4.84
CA VAL A 14 -4.76 34.08 5.59
C VAL A 14 -4.64 32.60 5.91
N PHE A 15 -3.75 31.91 5.18
CA PHE A 15 -3.37 30.55 5.54
C PHE A 15 -1.95 30.55 6.10
N SER A 16 -1.75 29.84 7.20
CA SER A 16 -0.42 29.66 7.73
C SER A 16 0.28 28.57 6.92
N TYR A 17 1.41 28.89 6.32
CA TYR A 17 2.25 27.96 5.60
C TYR A 17 3.44 27.56 6.45
N SER A 18 3.62 26.25 6.63
CA SER A 18 4.83 25.69 7.22
C SER A 18 5.26 24.47 6.40
N LEU A 19 6.56 24.27 6.24
CA LEU A 19 7.12 23.10 5.58
C LEU A 19 6.62 21.79 6.22
N TYR A 20 6.35 21.82 7.52
CA TYR A 20 5.81 20.67 8.25
C TYR A 20 4.38 20.27 7.84
N TYR A 21 3.56 21.21 7.35
CA TYR A 21 2.20 20.90 6.90
C TYR A 21 2.19 19.93 5.71
N VAL A 22 3.18 20.03 4.82
CA VAL A 22 3.33 19.11 3.68
C VAL A 22 3.56 17.68 4.17
N TYR A 23 4.33 17.49 5.24
CA TYR A 23 4.54 16.17 5.83
C TYR A 23 3.30 15.66 6.57
N TYR A 24 2.56 16.53 7.26
CA TYR A 24 1.32 16.14 7.92
C TYR A 24 0.20 15.78 6.94
N ASP A 25 0.11 16.47 5.82
CA ASP A 25 -0.87 16.18 4.77
C ASP A 25 -0.66 14.76 4.18
N GLN A 26 0.58 14.32 4.10
CA GLN A 26 0.93 12.96 3.70
C GLN A 26 0.24 11.88 4.55
N TYR A 27 0.11 12.08 5.85
CA TYR A 27 -0.54 11.10 6.75
C TYR A 27 -2.03 10.95 6.48
N THR A 28 -2.68 11.98 5.95
CA THR A 28 -4.10 11.95 5.60
C THR A 28 -4.35 11.00 4.41
N TYR A 29 -3.48 11.02 3.42
CA TYR A 29 -3.66 10.25 2.18
C TYR A 29 -2.98 8.88 2.19
N ILE A 30 -2.03 8.63 3.08
CA ILE A 30 -1.16 7.45 3.03
C ILE A 30 -1.92 6.12 3.10
N ARG A 31 -3.01 6.07 3.87
CA ARG A 31 -3.87 4.88 3.98
C ARG A 31 -4.58 4.57 2.67
N GLY A 32 -5.10 5.61 2.00
CA GLY A 32 -5.74 5.48 0.69
C GLY A 32 -4.76 5.03 -0.39
N VAL A 33 -3.57 5.62 -0.41
CA VAL A 33 -2.48 5.27 -1.34
C VAL A 33 -2.02 3.82 -1.11
N LEU A 34 -1.87 3.38 0.15
CA LEU A 34 -1.53 2.01 0.48
C LEU A 34 -2.58 1.04 -0.06
N PHE A 35 -3.86 1.28 0.23
CA PHE A 35 -4.94 0.43 -0.24
C PHE A 35 -5.00 0.37 -1.78
N GLN A 36 -4.90 1.51 -2.44
CA GLN A 36 -4.86 1.58 -3.90
C GLN A 36 -3.70 0.77 -4.49
N ASN A 37 -2.49 0.91 -3.94
CA ASN A 37 -1.32 0.17 -4.40
C ASN A 37 -1.49 -1.34 -4.23
N ILE A 38 -2.09 -1.80 -3.14
CA ILE A 38 -2.35 -3.22 -2.90
C ILE A 38 -3.35 -3.76 -3.92
N VAL A 39 -4.45 -3.06 -4.16
CA VAL A 39 -5.47 -3.49 -5.15
C VAL A 39 -4.86 -3.58 -6.54
N VAL A 40 -4.09 -2.57 -6.94
CA VAL A 40 -3.39 -2.56 -8.25
C VAL A 40 -2.38 -3.70 -8.33
N ALA A 41 -1.59 -3.95 -7.28
CA ALA A 41 -0.60 -5.03 -7.26
C ALA A 41 -1.27 -6.40 -7.37
N ILE A 42 -2.31 -6.67 -6.60
CA ILE A 42 -3.06 -7.95 -6.68
C ILE A 42 -3.69 -8.12 -8.07
N GLY A 43 -4.28 -7.08 -8.63
CA GLY A 43 -4.84 -7.11 -9.99
C GLY A 43 -3.79 -7.43 -11.05
N ALA A 44 -2.63 -6.79 -10.99
CA ALA A 44 -1.50 -7.04 -11.89
C ALA A 44 -0.99 -8.47 -11.77
N ILE A 45 -0.91 -9.03 -10.55
CA ILE A 45 -0.51 -10.42 -10.31
C ILE A 45 -1.50 -11.38 -10.96
N ILE A 46 -2.80 -11.20 -10.74
CA ILE A 46 -3.82 -12.06 -11.31
C ILE A 46 -3.73 -12.05 -12.84
N ILE A 47 -3.62 -10.89 -13.47
CA ILE A 47 -3.54 -10.75 -14.92
C ILE A 47 -2.28 -11.42 -15.47
N SER A 48 -1.12 -11.13 -14.89
CA SER A 48 0.16 -11.70 -15.36
C SER A 48 0.22 -13.22 -15.18
N MET A 49 -0.28 -13.72 -14.05
CA MET A 49 -0.30 -15.15 -13.77
C MET A 49 -1.32 -15.92 -14.59
N GLN A 50 -2.46 -15.31 -14.90
CA GLN A 50 -3.46 -15.92 -15.76
C GLN A 50 -2.91 -16.29 -17.14
N VAL A 51 -2.03 -15.44 -17.68
CA VAL A 51 -1.37 -15.69 -18.97
C VAL A 51 -0.38 -16.87 -18.90
N LEU A 52 0.31 -17.03 -17.76
CA LEU A 52 1.39 -18.00 -17.60
C LEU A 52 0.93 -19.36 -17.08
N THR A 53 -0.03 -19.41 -16.16
CA THR A 53 -0.35 -20.63 -15.39
C THR A 53 -1.83 -21.00 -15.40
N GLY A 54 -2.69 -20.10 -15.88
CA GLY A 54 -4.14 -20.29 -15.88
C GLY A 54 -4.80 -19.79 -14.58
N LEU A 55 -6.11 -19.55 -14.67
CA LEU A 55 -6.90 -18.82 -13.67
C LEU A 55 -6.87 -19.46 -12.27
N ARG A 56 -6.90 -20.79 -12.17
CA ARG A 56 -6.96 -21.49 -10.87
C ARG A 56 -5.70 -21.22 -10.02
N ILE A 57 -4.53 -21.32 -10.65
CA ILE A 57 -3.25 -21.13 -9.96
C ILE A 57 -3.02 -19.65 -9.69
N ALA A 58 -3.39 -18.78 -10.62
CA ALA A 58 -3.34 -17.34 -10.42
C ALA A 58 -4.15 -16.90 -9.17
N CYS A 59 -5.36 -17.45 -8.98
CA CYS A 59 -6.17 -17.16 -7.79
C CYS A 59 -5.54 -17.68 -6.49
N ILE A 60 -4.92 -18.86 -6.52
CA ILE A 60 -4.22 -19.41 -5.34
C ILE A 60 -3.03 -18.53 -4.96
N ILE A 61 -2.22 -18.12 -5.94
CA ILE A 61 -1.07 -17.23 -5.70
C ILE A 61 -1.54 -15.89 -5.16
N ALA A 62 -2.59 -15.30 -5.75
CA ALA A 62 -3.15 -14.04 -5.27
C ALA A 62 -3.67 -14.16 -3.82
N LEU A 63 -4.30 -15.27 -3.47
CA LEU A 63 -4.75 -15.54 -2.10
C LEU A 63 -3.56 -15.66 -1.13
N CYS A 64 -2.50 -16.36 -1.51
CA CYS A 64 -1.29 -16.47 -0.71
C CYS A 64 -0.65 -15.10 -0.46
N VAL A 65 -0.53 -14.27 -1.49
CA VAL A 65 0.02 -12.91 -1.38
C VAL A 65 -0.85 -12.04 -0.46
N PHE A 66 -2.16 -12.16 -0.58
CA PHE A 66 -3.11 -11.47 0.29
C PHE A 66 -2.96 -11.89 1.76
N LEU A 67 -2.79 -13.19 2.04
CA LEU A 67 -2.53 -13.69 3.40
C LEU A 67 -1.21 -13.17 3.96
N VAL A 68 -0.13 -13.16 3.17
CA VAL A 68 1.16 -12.58 3.57
C VAL A 68 1.01 -11.09 3.92
N PHE A 69 0.22 -10.35 3.17
CA PHE A 69 -0.06 -8.95 3.49
C PHE A 69 -0.77 -8.80 4.85
N PHE A 70 -1.78 -9.63 5.12
CA PHE A 70 -2.49 -9.62 6.41
C PHE A 70 -1.56 -10.00 7.57
N GLU A 71 -0.69 -10.97 7.36
CA GLU A 71 0.31 -11.37 8.36
C GLU A 71 1.29 -10.23 8.68
N LEU A 72 1.78 -9.52 7.66
CA LEU A 72 2.63 -8.36 7.84
C LEU A 72 1.91 -7.23 8.61
N MET A 73 0.66 -6.93 8.25
CA MET A 73 -0.15 -5.94 8.96
C MET A 73 -0.42 -6.36 10.40
N GLY A 74 -0.75 -7.62 10.62
CA GLY A 74 -0.99 -8.20 11.94
C GLY A 74 0.27 -8.19 12.82
N SER A 75 1.43 -8.50 12.24
CA SER A 75 2.72 -8.47 12.95
C SER A 75 3.08 -7.06 13.42
N MET A 76 2.82 -6.05 12.60
CA MET A 76 3.00 -4.64 12.97
C MET A 76 2.09 -4.22 14.11
N TRP A 77 0.82 -4.62 14.05
CA TRP A 77 -0.13 -4.37 15.13
C TRP A 77 0.32 -5.05 16.42
N MET A 78 0.76 -6.30 16.34
CA MET A 78 1.26 -7.07 17.49
C MET A 78 2.53 -6.44 18.08
N MET A 79 3.47 -6.01 17.26
CA MET A 79 4.66 -5.26 17.71
C MET A 79 4.27 -4.00 18.47
N ASN A 80 3.27 -3.27 17.98
CA ASN A 80 2.77 -2.06 18.63
C ASN A 80 2.17 -2.34 20.02
N VAL A 81 1.48 -3.48 20.16
CA VAL A 81 0.90 -3.92 21.45
C VAL A 81 1.98 -4.42 22.43
N ILE A 82 2.97 -5.19 21.95
CA ILE A 82 4.01 -5.79 22.80
C ILE A 82 5.05 -4.77 23.23
N VAL A 83 5.52 -3.92 22.34
CA VAL A 83 6.59 -2.96 22.62
C VAL A 83 6.08 -1.75 23.39
N GLY A 84 4.80 -1.39 23.25
CA GLY A 84 4.05 -0.49 24.14
C GLY A 84 4.59 0.93 24.37
N GLY A 85 5.72 1.29 23.79
CA GLY A 85 6.39 2.57 24.04
C GLY A 85 6.36 3.57 22.88
N TYR A 86 6.36 3.08 21.65
CA TYR A 86 6.36 3.92 20.44
C TYR A 86 5.42 3.31 19.42
N PRO A 87 4.24 3.90 19.19
CA PRO A 87 3.33 3.39 18.17
C PRO A 87 4.00 3.44 16.80
N ILE A 88 3.99 2.31 16.10
CA ILE A 88 4.44 2.25 14.70
C ILE A 88 3.41 3.01 13.88
N GLU A 89 3.74 4.24 13.52
CA GLU A 89 2.87 5.08 12.72
C GLU A 89 2.99 4.72 11.24
N MET A 90 1.86 4.77 10.54
CA MET A 90 1.83 4.65 9.09
C MET A 90 2.56 5.83 8.46
N ASN A 91 3.78 5.62 8.01
CA ASN A 91 4.56 6.60 7.28
C ASN A 91 4.96 6.07 5.89
N ALA A 92 5.52 6.95 5.05
CA ALA A 92 5.91 6.58 3.69
C ALA A 92 6.92 5.43 3.64
N VAL A 93 7.85 5.37 4.59
CA VAL A 93 8.88 4.31 4.65
C VAL A 93 8.22 2.96 4.93
N LEU A 94 7.24 2.94 5.83
CA LEU A 94 6.47 1.74 6.14
C LEU A 94 5.71 1.22 4.91
N VAL A 95 5.05 2.12 4.18
CA VAL A 95 4.32 1.77 2.96
C VAL A 95 5.25 1.20 1.90
N VAL A 96 6.42 1.80 1.69
CA VAL A 96 7.43 1.28 0.75
C VAL A 96 7.89 -0.12 1.16
N ASN A 97 8.17 -0.34 2.44
CA ASN A 97 8.58 -1.65 2.96
C ASN A 97 7.49 -2.71 2.78
N LEU A 98 6.22 -2.37 3.03
CA LEU A 98 5.09 -3.26 2.81
C LEU A 98 4.93 -3.65 1.34
N VAL A 99 4.98 -2.67 0.44
CA VAL A 99 4.86 -2.91 -1.01
C VAL A 99 6.04 -3.75 -1.52
N THR A 100 7.25 -3.49 -1.04
CA THR A 100 8.45 -4.27 -1.38
C THR A 100 8.33 -5.72 -0.88
N SER A 101 7.88 -5.92 0.35
CA SER A 101 7.66 -7.27 0.91
C SER A 101 6.60 -8.05 0.14
N LEU A 102 5.53 -7.36 -0.32
CA LEU A 102 4.55 -7.96 -1.22
C LEU A 102 5.18 -8.40 -2.55
N GLY A 103 6.04 -7.57 -3.15
CA GLY A 103 6.77 -7.90 -4.37
C GLY A 103 7.58 -9.18 -4.23
N PHE A 104 8.35 -9.32 -3.16
CA PHE A 104 9.09 -10.55 -2.88
C PHE A 104 8.17 -11.76 -2.65
N GLY A 105 7.07 -11.58 -1.90
CA GLY A 105 6.08 -12.64 -1.67
C GLY A 105 5.50 -13.17 -2.98
N VAL A 106 5.18 -12.29 -3.91
CA VAL A 106 4.70 -12.63 -5.26
C VAL A 106 5.74 -13.44 -6.03
N GLU A 107 6.98 -12.98 -6.04
CA GLU A 107 8.08 -13.65 -6.76
C GLU A 107 8.27 -15.09 -6.26
N PHE A 108 8.37 -15.29 -4.96
CA PHE A 108 8.51 -16.64 -4.38
C PHE A 108 7.29 -17.54 -4.67
N CYS A 109 6.08 -17.04 -4.47
CA CYS A 109 4.87 -17.80 -4.75
C CYS A 109 4.77 -18.18 -6.23
N ASN A 110 5.20 -17.28 -7.13
CA ASN A 110 5.22 -17.52 -8.55
C ASN A 110 6.20 -18.64 -8.94
N HIS A 111 7.42 -18.58 -8.44
CA HIS A 111 8.43 -19.61 -8.70
C HIS A 111 7.97 -21.00 -8.24
N ILE A 112 7.36 -21.08 -7.05
CA ILE A 112 6.80 -22.32 -6.52
C ILE A 112 5.64 -22.81 -7.40
N GLY A 113 4.72 -21.93 -7.78
CA GLY A 113 3.57 -22.25 -8.65
C GLY A 113 4.00 -22.76 -10.03
N MET A 114 4.98 -22.11 -10.65
CA MET A 114 5.54 -22.54 -11.94
C MET A 114 6.23 -23.89 -11.86
N ASN A 115 7.01 -24.15 -10.80
CA ASN A 115 7.66 -25.45 -10.62
C ASN A 115 6.65 -26.57 -10.37
N PHE A 116 5.59 -26.29 -9.63
CA PHE A 116 4.51 -27.25 -9.40
C PHE A 116 3.82 -27.63 -10.71
N MET A 117 3.55 -26.65 -11.58
CA MET A 117 2.94 -26.89 -12.89
C MET A 117 3.82 -27.76 -13.80
N ARG A 118 5.13 -27.51 -13.82
CA ARG A 118 6.07 -28.31 -14.63
C ARG A 118 6.10 -29.77 -14.19
N GLN A 119 6.04 -30.03 -12.89
CA GLN A 119 6.04 -31.41 -12.38
C GLN A 119 4.71 -32.12 -12.63
N THR A 120 3.58 -31.42 -12.56
CA THR A 120 2.26 -32.02 -12.79
C THR A 120 1.99 -32.28 -14.27
N GLY A 121 2.57 -31.49 -15.19
CA GLY A 121 2.45 -31.67 -16.64
C GLY A 121 3.30 -32.83 -17.21
N SER A 122 4.16 -33.45 -16.40
CA SER A 122 5.05 -34.57 -16.81
C SER A 122 4.51 -35.95 -16.43
N ARG A 123 3.21 -36.06 -16.07
CA ARG A 123 2.54 -37.33 -15.76
C ARG A 123 1.49 -37.70 -16.81
#